data_32436d1deea2fa393913efb6fe507fa3
#
_entry.id   32436d1deea2fa393913efb6fe507fa3
#
_cell.length_a   1.000
_cell.length_b   1.000
_cell.length_c   1.000
_cell.angle_alpha   90.00
_cell.angle_beta   90.00
_cell.angle_gamma   90.00
#
_symmetry.space_group_name_H-M   'P 1'
#
loop_
_entity.id
_entity.type
_entity.pdbx_description
1 polymer ?
#
loop_
_entity_poly.entity_id
_entity_poly.type
_entity_poly.pdbx_seq_one_letter_code
_entity_poly.pdbx_strand_id
1 'polypeptide(L)'
;IAFQLTGYHIWSFGLYLAFYVPLAYKLGWEIGITPSSVLVSHLLIQQSTAPALLLNELLLFLIGTGFALLVNLYMPSREKEIQHYHTLVEEKLKDVLLRLSYYLKRGDGRNQAQLVNELEQLLEVALKLVYLDHSDHLFHQTDYHIHYFEMRQRQTRILRNMAQQINTCQLAASESLIVAQLFSKTASQLSQTNPAYDLLNDIESYLEVFRNRSLPKTREEFETRATLLQLFRELE
;
A
#
# COMPACT_ATOMS: atom_id res chain seq x y z
N ILE A 1 7.24 -41.16 -15.80
CA ILE A 1 7.77 -41.08 -17.18
C ILE A 1 9.26 -40.77 -17.16
N ALA A 2 9.75 -39.67 -16.51
CA ALA A 2 11.15 -39.33 -16.50
C ALA A 2 12.04 -40.49 -15.97
N PHE A 3 11.74 -41.04 -14.78
CA PHE A 3 12.49 -42.14 -14.20
C PHE A 3 12.40 -43.47 -14.98
N GLN A 4 11.33 -43.67 -15.74
CA GLN A 4 11.20 -44.84 -16.59
C GLN A 4 12.07 -44.78 -17.85
N LEU A 5 12.36 -43.56 -18.32
CA LEU A 5 13.20 -43.32 -19.52
C LEU A 5 14.71 -43.19 -19.21
N THR A 6 15.03 -42.54 -18.09
CA THR A 6 16.42 -42.15 -17.76
C THR A 6 16.99 -42.91 -16.55
N GLY A 7 16.17 -43.76 -15.90
CA GLY A 7 16.55 -44.47 -14.67
C GLY A 7 16.50 -43.59 -13.41
N TYR A 8 16.72 -44.21 -12.25
CA TYR A 8 16.68 -43.55 -10.93
C TYR A 8 18.05 -42.91 -10.60
N HIS A 9 18.41 -41.87 -11.36
CA HIS A 9 19.63 -41.13 -11.18
C HIS A 9 19.37 -39.69 -10.76
N ILE A 10 20.30 -39.08 -10.08
CA ILE A 10 20.21 -37.69 -9.67
C ILE A 10 20.01 -36.74 -10.86
N TRP A 11 20.55 -37.06 -12.01
CA TRP A 11 20.33 -36.32 -13.25
C TRP A 11 18.90 -36.33 -13.74
N SER A 12 18.17 -37.42 -13.52
CA SER A 12 16.71 -37.52 -13.85
C SER A 12 15.87 -36.56 -13.01
N PHE A 13 16.26 -36.39 -11.74
CA PHE A 13 15.63 -35.40 -10.85
C PHE A 13 15.99 -33.96 -11.28
N GLY A 14 17.26 -33.72 -11.64
CA GLY A 14 17.68 -32.42 -12.20
C GLY A 14 16.89 -32.03 -13.45
N LEU A 15 16.69 -33.01 -14.36
CA LEU A 15 15.91 -32.81 -15.59
C LEU A 15 14.43 -32.54 -15.29
N TYR A 16 13.85 -33.23 -14.32
CA TYR A 16 12.50 -32.95 -13.82
C TYR A 16 12.40 -31.50 -13.34
N LEU A 17 13.31 -31.03 -12.46
CA LEU A 17 13.29 -29.67 -11.95
C LEU A 17 13.47 -28.63 -13.06
N ALA A 18 14.36 -28.90 -14.03
CA ALA A 18 14.62 -28.00 -15.15
C ALA A 18 13.37 -27.72 -16.02
N PHE A 19 12.45 -28.69 -16.12
CA PHE A 19 11.19 -28.53 -16.85
C PHE A 19 10.04 -28.09 -15.94
N TYR A 20 9.93 -28.67 -14.76
CA TYR A 20 8.80 -28.44 -13.87
C TYR A 20 8.80 -27.03 -13.27
N VAL A 21 9.95 -26.55 -12.80
CA VAL A 21 10.04 -25.23 -12.15
C VAL A 21 9.63 -24.09 -13.08
N PRO A 22 10.18 -23.97 -14.31
CA PRO A 22 9.73 -22.91 -15.23
C PRO A 22 8.26 -23.03 -15.63
N LEU A 23 7.75 -24.26 -15.75
CA LEU A 23 6.35 -24.49 -16.08
C LEU A 23 5.44 -24.06 -14.92
N ALA A 24 5.80 -24.40 -13.68
CA ALA A 24 5.05 -24.00 -12.47
C ALA A 24 5.00 -22.48 -12.32
N TYR A 25 6.13 -21.78 -12.54
CA TYR A 25 6.14 -20.31 -12.58
C TYR A 25 5.24 -19.73 -13.67
N LYS A 26 5.28 -20.29 -14.86
CA LYS A 26 4.43 -19.82 -15.97
C LYS A 26 2.93 -20.01 -15.70
N LEU A 27 2.57 -21.05 -14.94
CA LEU A 27 1.17 -21.38 -14.58
C LEU A 27 0.71 -20.74 -13.26
N GLY A 28 1.58 -20.04 -12.53
CA GLY A 28 1.26 -19.47 -11.21
C GLY A 28 1.15 -20.52 -10.10
N TRP A 29 1.81 -21.68 -10.24
CA TRP A 29 1.77 -22.78 -9.26
C TRP A 29 3.05 -22.86 -8.40
N GLU A 30 3.62 -21.74 -8.08
CA GLU A 30 4.91 -21.62 -7.38
C GLU A 30 4.89 -22.31 -6.01
N ILE A 31 3.77 -22.17 -5.28
CA ILE A 31 3.57 -22.79 -3.94
C ILE A 31 3.67 -24.32 -4.01
N GLY A 32 3.28 -24.91 -5.13
CA GLY A 32 3.31 -26.36 -5.33
C GLY A 32 4.71 -26.93 -5.65
N ILE A 33 5.72 -26.11 -5.93
CA ILE A 33 7.06 -26.57 -6.34
C ILE A 33 7.73 -27.39 -5.24
N THR A 34 7.74 -26.87 -4.01
CA THR A 34 8.39 -27.54 -2.88
C THR A 34 7.74 -28.89 -2.54
N PRO A 35 6.44 -29.01 -2.25
CA PRO A 35 5.83 -30.29 -1.89
C PRO A 35 5.91 -31.30 -3.03
N SER A 36 5.71 -30.90 -4.28
CA SER A 36 5.82 -31.80 -5.42
C SER A 36 7.26 -32.33 -5.63
N SER A 37 8.27 -31.48 -5.41
CA SER A 37 9.68 -31.88 -5.52
C SER A 37 10.08 -32.88 -4.43
N VAL A 38 9.53 -32.72 -3.21
CA VAL A 38 9.75 -33.69 -2.12
C VAL A 38 9.17 -35.06 -2.49
N LEU A 39 7.94 -35.13 -3.01
CA LEU A 39 7.33 -36.41 -3.43
C LEU A 39 8.16 -37.08 -4.54
N VAL A 40 8.62 -36.34 -5.51
CA VAL A 40 9.46 -36.87 -6.59
C VAL A 40 10.83 -37.34 -6.07
N SER A 41 11.40 -36.66 -5.05
CA SER A 41 12.63 -37.11 -4.40
C SER A 41 12.46 -38.44 -3.65
N HIS A 42 11.31 -38.69 -3.04
CA HIS A 42 10.99 -39.98 -2.42
C HIS A 42 10.98 -41.10 -3.45
N LEU A 43 10.40 -40.90 -4.63
CA LEU A 43 10.43 -41.88 -5.71
C LEU A 43 11.86 -42.18 -6.19
N LEU A 44 12.73 -41.18 -6.19
CA LEU A 44 14.15 -41.36 -6.51
C LEU A 44 14.85 -42.25 -5.47
N ILE A 45 14.60 -41.98 -4.16
CA ILE A 45 15.24 -42.74 -3.06
C ILE A 45 14.73 -44.18 -3.04
N GLN A 46 13.44 -44.39 -3.26
CA GLN A 46 12.82 -45.73 -3.29
C GLN A 46 13.14 -46.52 -4.56
N GLN A 47 13.74 -45.89 -5.58
CA GLN A 47 14.06 -46.46 -6.87
C GLN A 47 12.89 -47.27 -7.50
N SER A 48 11.68 -46.85 -7.24
CA SER A 48 10.48 -47.58 -7.68
C SER A 48 9.37 -46.58 -8.07
N THR A 49 8.61 -46.98 -9.10
CA THR A 49 7.35 -46.34 -9.51
C THR A 49 6.19 -47.31 -9.42
N ALA A 50 6.27 -48.29 -8.52
CA ALA A 50 5.17 -49.27 -8.31
C ALA A 50 3.84 -48.53 -7.97
N PRO A 51 2.70 -48.99 -8.46
CA PRO A 51 1.40 -48.33 -8.21
C PRO A 51 1.09 -48.15 -6.72
N ALA A 52 1.48 -49.09 -5.89
CA ALA A 52 1.30 -49.03 -4.44
C ALA A 52 2.10 -47.90 -3.82
N LEU A 53 3.32 -47.63 -4.26
CA LEU A 53 4.18 -46.52 -3.82
C LEU A 53 3.58 -45.18 -4.28
N LEU A 54 3.15 -45.10 -5.53
CA LEU A 54 2.52 -43.90 -6.07
C LEU A 54 1.24 -43.54 -5.30
N LEU A 55 0.44 -44.56 -4.95
CA LEU A 55 -0.76 -44.34 -4.13
C LEU A 55 -0.40 -43.84 -2.72
N ASN A 56 0.63 -44.40 -2.11
CA ASN A 56 1.10 -43.94 -0.81
C ASN A 56 1.56 -42.48 -0.85
N GLU A 57 2.35 -42.08 -1.85
CA GLU A 57 2.80 -40.69 -2.03
C GLU A 57 1.60 -39.74 -2.29
N LEU A 58 0.59 -40.18 -3.07
CA LEU A 58 -0.62 -39.39 -3.29
C LEU A 58 -1.42 -39.23 -1.98
N LEU A 59 -1.55 -40.28 -1.17
CA LEU A 59 -2.22 -40.18 0.13
C LEU A 59 -1.48 -39.25 1.10
N LEU A 60 -0.17 -39.33 1.16
CA LEU A 60 0.67 -38.40 1.96
C LEU A 60 0.46 -36.95 1.53
N PHE A 61 0.44 -36.73 0.21
CA PHE A 61 0.19 -35.40 -0.35
C PHE A 61 -1.21 -34.88 0.03
N LEU A 62 -2.26 -35.70 -0.15
CA LEU A 62 -3.64 -35.33 0.17
C LEU A 62 -3.82 -35.05 1.67
N ILE A 63 -3.22 -35.86 2.53
CA ILE A 63 -3.27 -35.65 3.98
C ILE A 63 -2.56 -34.35 4.35
N GLY A 64 -1.33 -34.17 3.88
CA GLY A 64 -0.54 -32.96 4.17
C GLY A 64 -1.22 -31.68 3.67
N THR A 65 -1.70 -31.69 2.42
CA THR A 65 -2.43 -30.56 1.84
C THR A 65 -3.76 -30.34 2.55
N GLY A 66 -4.48 -31.42 2.90
CA GLY A 66 -5.73 -31.34 3.65
C GLY A 66 -5.57 -30.66 5.01
N PHE A 67 -4.54 -31.05 5.78
CA PHE A 67 -4.22 -30.39 7.05
C PHE A 67 -3.79 -28.93 6.85
N ALA A 68 -2.98 -28.62 5.83
CA ALA A 68 -2.59 -27.27 5.53
C ALA A 68 -3.80 -26.38 5.19
N LEU A 69 -4.75 -26.87 4.41
CA LEU A 69 -6.01 -26.19 4.11
C LEU A 69 -6.87 -25.98 5.36
N LEU A 70 -7.00 -27.01 6.21
CA LEU A 70 -7.75 -26.89 7.46
C LEU A 70 -7.16 -25.82 8.38
N VAL A 71 -5.83 -25.79 8.53
CA VAL A 71 -5.15 -24.75 9.33
C VAL A 71 -5.36 -23.37 8.73
N ASN A 72 -5.26 -23.23 7.39
CA ASN A 72 -5.50 -21.96 6.69
C ASN A 72 -6.94 -21.46 6.85
N LEU A 73 -7.93 -22.36 6.82
CA LEU A 73 -9.34 -21.99 7.07
C LEU A 73 -9.59 -21.52 8.51
N TYR A 74 -8.81 -22.00 9.47
CA TYR A 74 -8.92 -21.63 10.89
C TYR A 74 -8.06 -20.41 11.24
N MET A 75 -7.27 -19.90 10.31
CA MET A 75 -6.39 -18.75 10.53
C MET A 75 -7.21 -17.49 10.81
N PRO A 76 -7.04 -16.84 11.98
CA PRO A 76 -7.85 -15.66 12.32
C PRO A 76 -7.48 -14.49 11.39
N SER A 77 -8.48 -13.89 10.79
CA SER A 77 -8.32 -12.65 10.01
C SER A 77 -7.84 -11.51 10.92
N ARG A 78 -6.92 -10.71 10.42
CA ARG A 78 -6.41 -9.49 11.06
C ARG A 78 -7.28 -8.26 10.79
N GLU A 79 -8.48 -8.46 10.29
CA GLU A 79 -9.42 -7.41 9.89
C GLU A 79 -9.60 -6.32 10.98
N LYS A 80 -9.76 -6.73 12.25
CA LYS A 80 -9.92 -5.79 13.35
C LYS A 80 -8.69 -4.91 13.56
N GLU A 81 -7.50 -5.48 13.40
CA GLU A 81 -6.24 -4.75 13.53
C GLU A 81 -6.06 -3.81 12.34
N ILE A 82 -6.37 -4.25 11.14
CA ILE A 82 -6.36 -3.43 9.92
C ILE A 82 -7.32 -2.24 10.06
N GLN A 83 -8.54 -2.46 10.54
CA GLN A 83 -9.51 -1.39 10.78
C GLN A 83 -9.05 -0.41 11.85
N HIS A 84 -8.35 -0.88 12.87
CA HIS A 84 -7.73 0.01 13.86
C HIS A 84 -6.68 0.92 13.21
N TYR A 85 -5.82 0.38 12.33
CA TYR A 85 -4.85 1.20 11.57
C TYR A 85 -5.53 2.18 10.61
N HIS A 86 -6.67 1.83 10.01
CA HIS A 86 -7.47 2.78 9.22
C HIS A 86 -7.83 4.02 10.05
N THR A 87 -8.36 3.81 11.25
CA THR A 87 -8.75 4.90 12.15
C THR A 87 -7.54 5.74 12.57
N LEU A 88 -6.45 5.10 12.99
CA LEU A 88 -5.23 5.80 13.39
C LEU A 88 -4.62 6.64 12.27
N VAL A 89 -4.57 6.11 11.04
CA VAL A 89 -4.04 6.83 9.89
C VAL A 89 -4.93 8.04 9.56
N GLU A 90 -6.25 7.91 9.61
CA GLU A 90 -7.16 9.03 9.37
C GLU A 90 -7.03 10.11 10.43
N GLU A 91 -6.94 9.75 11.71
CA GLU A 91 -6.72 10.70 12.80
C GLU A 91 -5.40 11.45 12.65
N LYS A 92 -4.31 10.73 12.39
CA LYS A 92 -3.00 11.35 12.17
C LYS A 92 -2.97 12.25 10.92
N LEU A 93 -3.64 11.86 9.85
CA LEU A 93 -3.75 12.67 8.64
C LEU A 93 -4.52 13.98 8.92
N LYS A 94 -5.61 13.90 9.69
CA LYS A 94 -6.35 15.09 10.17
C LYS A 94 -5.46 15.99 11.02
N ASP A 95 -4.69 15.42 11.94
CA ASP A 95 -3.77 16.18 12.79
C ASP A 95 -2.72 16.94 11.97
N VAL A 96 -2.14 16.30 10.95
CA VAL A 96 -1.18 16.95 10.04
C VAL A 96 -1.83 18.13 9.32
N LEU A 97 -3.02 17.95 8.75
CA LEU A 97 -3.76 19.01 8.05
C LEU A 97 -4.12 20.18 8.98
N LEU A 98 -4.62 19.89 10.17
CA LEU A 98 -4.95 20.90 11.17
C LEU A 98 -3.71 21.64 11.63
N ARG A 99 -2.58 20.97 11.79
CA ARG A 99 -1.31 21.59 12.17
C ARG A 99 -0.77 22.52 11.07
N LEU A 100 -0.87 22.10 9.79
CA LEU A 100 -0.55 22.97 8.67
C LEU A 100 -1.46 24.23 8.63
N SER A 101 -2.75 24.05 8.85
CA SER A 101 -3.71 25.15 8.97
C SER A 101 -3.33 26.12 10.10
N TYR A 102 -2.98 25.58 11.27
CA TYR A 102 -2.58 26.39 12.44
C TYR A 102 -1.29 27.17 12.17
N TYR A 103 -0.29 26.52 11.55
CA TYR A 103 0.95 27.17 11.16
C TYR A 103 0.72 28.37 10.24
N LEU A 104 -0.10 28.20 9.21
CA LEU A 104 -0.44 29.27 8.27
C LEU A 104 -1.17 30.46 8.95
N LYS A 105 -1.95 30.19 10.00
CA LYS A 105 -2.66 31.24 10.74
C LYS A 105 -1.78 31.99 11.74
N ARG A 106 -0.83 31.33 12.38
CA ARG A 106 -0.08 31.84 13.53
C ARG A 106 1.44 31.91 13.34
N GLY A 107 1.98 31.33 12.27
CA GLY A 107 3.42 31.29 12.00
C GLY A 107 4.22 30.34 12.90
N ASP A 108 3.56 29.51 13.71
CA ASP A 108 4.24 28.53 14.59
C ASP A 108 4.32 27.15 13.91
N GLY A 109 5.47 26.89 13.27
CA GLY A 109 5.76 25.66 12.49
C GLY A 109 6.39 24.52 13.26
N ARG A 110 6.45 24.57 14.58
CA ARG A 110 7.06 23.52 15.39
C ARG A 110 6.30 22.19 15.22
N ASN A 111 7.04 21.10 15.06
CA ASN A 111 6.56 19.72 14.99
C ASN A 111 5.84 19.27 13.70
N GLN A 112 5.75 20.07 12.64
CA GLN A 112 5.12 19.62 11.38
C GLN A 112 5.85 18.42 10.76
N ALA A 113 7.18 18.53 10.63
CA ALA A 113 8.00 17.45 10.07
C ALA A 113 7.92 16.16 10.91
N GLN A 114 7.83 16.30 12.23
CA GLN A 114 7.68 15.16 13.13
C GLN A 114 6.34 14.43 12.91
N LEU A 115 5.22 15.18 12.81
CA LEU A 115 3.89 14.59 12.58
C LEU A 115 3.81 13.85 11.24
N VAL A 116 4.41 14.41 10.20
CA VAL A 116 4.47 13.74 8.88
C VAL A 116 5.33 12.47 8.97
N ASN A 117 6.45 12.50 9.67
CA ASN A 117 7.28 11.31 9.87
C ASN A 117 6.56 10.22 10.68
N GLU A 118 5.82 10.59 11.73
CA GLU A 118 5.00 9.66 12.52
C GLU A 118 3.91 9.00 11.65
N LEU A 119 3.25 9.78 10.79
CA LEU A 119 2.24 9.27 9.86
C LEU A 119 2.86 8.30 8.83
N GLU A 120 4.04 8.60 8.29
CA GLU A 120 4.73 7.70 7.37
C GLU A 120 5.11 6.38 8.04
N GLN A 121 5.65 6.42 9.26
CA GLN A 121 5.97 5.21 10.01
C GLN A 121 4.72 4.37 10.29
N LEU A 122 3.60 5.02 10.66
CA LEU A 122 2.32 4.34 10.88
C LEU A 122 1.83 3.65 9.59
N LEU A 123 1.92 4.33 8.44
CA LEU A 123 1.53 3.78 7.14
C LEU A 123 2.43 2.61 6.72
N GLU A 124 3.72 2.66 7.03
CA GLU A 124 4.65 1.57 6.74
C GLU A 124 4.29 0.30 7.51
N VAL A 125 3.95 0.44 8.80
CA VAL A 125 3.48 -0.67 9.64
C VAL A 125 2.14 -1.21 9.14
N ALA A 126 1.19 -0.32 8.82
CA ALA A 126 -0.13 -0.70 8.31
C ALA A 126 -0.03 -1.46 6.98
N LEU A 127 0.77 -0.97 6.03
CA LEU A 127 1.01 -1.64 4.75
C LEU A 127 1.63 -3.03 4.95
N LYS A 128 2.64 -3.14 5.81
CA LYS A 128 3.27 -4.42 6.11
C LYS A 128 2.26 -5.42 6.69
N LEU A 129 1.38 -4.97 7.59
CA LEU A 129 0.33 -5.80 8.18
C LEU A 129 -0.64 -6.31 7.10
N VAL A 130 -1.09 -5.43 6.21
CA VAL A 130 -2.05 -5.77 5.15
C VAL A 130 -1.43 -6.71 4.12
N TYR A 131 -0.16 -6.52 3.73
CA TYR A 131 0.53 -7.44 2.83
C TYR A 131 0.70 -8.83 3.46
N LEU A 132 0.96 -8.92 4.77
CA LEU A 132 1.02 -10.19 5.49
C LEU A 132 -0.36 -10.86 5.52
N ASP A 133 -1.43 -10.14 5.87
CA ASP A 133 -2.79 -10.67 5.90
C ASP A 133 -3.21 -11.16 4.50
N HIS A 134 -2.92 -10.39 3.45
CA HIS A 134 -3.20 -10.76 2.08
C HIS A 134 -2.45 -12.05 1.64
N SER A 135 -1.20 -12.24 2.09
CA SER A 135 -0.41 -13.44 1.76
C SER A 135 -0.85 -14.67 2.55
N ASP A 136 -1.38 -14.48 3.75
CA ASP A 136 -1.77 -15.55 4.66
C ASP A 136 -3.13 -16.18 4.30
N HIS A 137 -4.00 -15.46 3.57
CA HIS A 137 -5.33 -15.90 3.20
C HIS A 137 -5.46 -16.26 1.71
N LEU A 138 -5.62 -17.57 1.39
CA LEU A 138 -5.76 -18.05 0.00
C LEU A 138 -7.11 -17.71 -0.63
N PHE A 139 -8.18 -17.57 0.16
CA PHE A 139 -9.57 -17.47 -0.32
C PHE A 139 -10.23 -16.11 -0.07
N HIS A 140 -9.65 -15.24 0.74
CA HIS A 140 -10.21 -13.93 1.11
C HIS A 140 -9.22 -12.80 0.84
N GLN A 141 -8.67 -12.76 -0.37
CA GLN A 141 -7.76 -11.72 -0.79
C GLN A 141 -8.57 -10.48 -1.20
N THR A 142 -8.54 -9.44 -0.39
CA THR A 142 -9.15 -8.16 -0.72
C THR A 142 -8.07 -7.11 -0.91
N ASP A 143 -7.87 -6.67 -2.14
CA ASP A 143 -6.91 -5.62 -2.48
C ASP A 143 -7.30 -4.23 -1.94
N TYR A 144 -8.54 -4.09 -1.44
CA TYR A 144 -9.08 -2.82 -0.94
C TYR A 144 -8.16 -2.16 0.11
N HIS A 145 -7.73 -2.91 1.11
CA HIS A 145 -6.90 -2.36 2.19
C HIS A 145 -5.51 -1.96 1.70
N ILE A 146 -4.93 -2.74 0.78
CA ILE A 146 -3.64 -2.41 0.15
C ILE A 146 -3.77 -1.09 -0.59
N HIS A 147 -4.74 -0.98 -1.50
CA HIS A 147 -4.97 0.24 -2.28
C HIS A 147 -5.28 1.46 -1.41
N TYR A 148 -6.05 1.26 -0.33
CA TYR A 148 -6.34 2.32 0.63
C TYR A 148 -5.06 2.87 1.27
N PHE A 149 -4.22 2.04 1.87
CA PHE A 149 -3.00 2.51 2.54
C PHE A 149 -1.96 3.04 1.55
N GLU A 150 -1.85 2.47 0.35
CA GLU A 150 -1.01 3.03 -0.71
C GLU A 150 -1.48 4.43 -1.13
N MET A 151 -2.79 4.63 -1.29
CA MET A 151 -3.38 5.94 -1.57
C MET A 151 -3.03 6.93 -0.45
N ARG A 152 -3.21 6.55 0.83
CA ARG A 152 -2.86 7.38 1.98
C ARG A 152 -1.37 7.70 2.03
N GLN A 153 -0.51 6.75 1.65
CA GLN A 153 0.94 6.99 1.56
C GLN A 153 1.28 8.03 0.47
N ARG A 154 0.62 7.97 -0.69
CA ARG A 154 0.78 8.99 -1.74
C ARG A 154 0.33 10.36 -1.25
N GLN A 155 -0.82 10.46 -0.60
CA GLN A 155 -1.33 11.71 0.00
C GLN A 155 -0.35 12.27 1.05
N THR A 156 0.24 11.42 1.88
CA THR A 156 1.23 11.85 2.88
C THR A 156 2.49 12.45 2.24
N ARG A 157 2.95 11.91 1.11
CA ARG A 157 4.07 12.49 0.34
C ARG A 157 3.72 13.87 -0.20
N ILE A 158 2.49 14.04 -0.71
CA ILE A 158 2.01 15.35 -1.17
C ILE A 158 2.01 16.34 -0.01
N LEU A 159 1.45 15.96 1.14
CA LEU A 159 1.44 16.80 2.35
C LEU A 159 2.85 17.18 2.83
N ARG A 160 3.82 16.28 2.72
CA ARG A 160 5.23 16.58 3.01
C ARG A 160 5.78 17.67 2.10
N ASN A 161 5.53 17.55 0.80
CA ASN A 161 5.96 18.54 -0.19
C ASN A 161 5.29 19.90 0.08
N MET A 162 3.99 19.92 0.36
CA MET A 162 3.25 21.13 0.70
C MET A 162 3.81 21.79 1.97
N ALA A 163 4.11 21.00 3.01
CA ALA A 163 4.72 21.52 4.24
C ALA A 163 6.08 22.17 3.98
N GLN A 164 6.91 21.59 3.11
CA GLN A 164 8.19 22.17 2.71
C GLN A 164 8.00 23.48 1.93
N GLN A 165 7.08 23.51 0.98
CA GLN A 165 6.78 24.72 0.19
C GLN A 165 6.28 25.86 1.06
N ILE A 166 5.38 25.58 2.01
CA ILE A 166 4.85 26.55 2.97
C ILE A 166 5.97 27.14 3.84
N ASN A 167 6.93 26.33 4.26
CA ASN A 167 8.05 26.78 5.10
C ASN A 167 9.06 27.65 4.33
N THR A 168 9.16 27.50 3.02
CA THR A 168 10.11 28.24 2.18
C THR A 168 9.53 29.51 1.59
N CYS A 169 8.21 29.65 1.57
CA CYS A 169 7.51 30.75 0.91
C CYS A 169 6.94 31.73 1.95
N GLN A 170 7.19 33.04 1.76
CA GLN A 170 6.55 34.09 2.56
C GLN A 170 5.18 34.41 1.96
N LEU A 171 4.15 33.70 2.40
CA LEU A 171 2.78 33.97 1.96
C LEU A 171 2.25 35.26 2.59
N ALA A 172 1.54 36.08 1.79
CA ALA A 172 0.81 37.22 2.32
C ALA A 172 -0.28 36.73 3.31
N ALA A 173 -0.58 37.52 4.33
CA ALA A 173 -1.49 37.13 5.41
C ALA A 173 -2.90 36.70 4.90
N SER A 174 -3.42 37.36 3.87
CA SER A 174 -4.71 37.00 3.25
C SER A 174 -4.68 35.65 2.55
N GLU A 175 -3.59 35.33 1.90
CA GLU A 175 -3.40 34.09 1.13
C GLU A 175 -3.15 32.91 2.06
N SER A 176 -2.35 33.13 3.11
CA SER A 176 -2.14 32.15 4.19
C SER A 176 -3.45 31.73 4.84
N LEU A 177 -4.38 32.66 5.05
CA LEU A 177 -5.68 32.38 5.64
C LEU A 177 -6.57 31.50 4.73
N ILE A 178 -6.54 31.76 3.42
CA ILE A 178 -7.31 30.94 2.45
C ILE A 178 -6.81 29.50 2.45
N VAL A 179 -5.49 29.30 2.32
CA VAL A 179 -4.89 27.95 2.34
C VAL A 179 -5.14 27.27 3.69
N ALA A 180 -5.04 28.01 4.80
CA ALA A 180 -5.34 27.49 6.13
C ALA A 180 -6.81 27.03 6.28
N GLN A 181 -7.76 27.75 5.70
CA GLN A 181 -9.17 27.36 5.69
C GLN A 181 -9.39 26.10 4.88
N LEU A 182 -8.74 25.98 3.70
CA LEU A 182 -8.81 24.77 2.89
C LEU A 182 -8.25 23.54 3.64
N PHE A 183 -7.09 23.64 4.28
CA PHE A 183 -6.57 22.54 5.10
C PHE A 183 -7.52 22.15 6.23
N SER A 184 -8.10 23.14 6.93
CA SER A 184 -9.06 22.87 8.00
C SER A 184 -10.33 22.20 7.47
N LYS A 185 -10.84 22.64 6.30
CA LYS A 185 -12.01 22.03 5.65
C LYS A 185 -11.70 20.62 5.18
N THR A 186 -10.53 20.40 4.54
CA THR A 186 -10.07 19.07 4.14
C THR A 186 -10.01 18.13 5.35
N ALA A 187 -9.42 18.57 6.48
CA ALA A 187 -9.36 17.78 7.69
C ALA A 187 -10.75 17.40 8.24
N SER A 188 -11.72 18.33 8.20
CA SER A 188 -13.07 18.08 8.69
C SER A 188 -13.89 17.14 7.79
N GLN A 189 -13.60 17.13 6.49
CA GLN A 189 -14.29 16.32 5.49
C GLN A 189 -13.58 14.99 5.21
N LEU A 190 -12.39 14.77 5.74
CA LEU A 190 -11.64 13.56 5.53
C LEU A 190 -12.40 12.36 6.13
N SER A 191 -12.93 11.51 5.26
CA SER A 191 -13.55 10.24 5.61
C SER A 191 -13.45 9.28 4.44
N GLN A 192 -13.62 7.98 4.70
CA GLN A 192 -13.59 6.93 3.66
C GLN A 192 -14.71 7.08 2.62
N THR A 193 -15.82 7.70 3.00
CA THR A 193 -17.06 7.76 2.22
C THR A 193 -17.36 9.13 1.62
N ASN A 194 -16.58 10.17 1.96
CA ASN A 194 -16.84 11.52 1.47
C ASN A 194 -16.16 11.74 0.10
N PRO A 195 -16.90 12.01 -0.97
CA PRO A 195 -16.34 12.26 -2.31
C PRO A 195 -15.65 13.63 -2.45
N ALA A 196 -15.51 14.41 -1.38
CA ALA A 196 -14.87 15.74 -1.34
C ALA A 196 -15.40 16.78 -2.36
N TYR A 197 -16.63 16.62 -2.83
CA TYR A 197 -17.24 17.48 -3.86
C TYR A 197 -17.20 18.97 -3.49
N ASP A 198 -17.59 19.29 -2.24
CA ASP A 198 -17.61 20.68 -1.76
C ASP A 198 -16.21 21.28 -1.69
N LEU A 199 -15.21 20.46 -1.36
CA LEU A 199 -13.81 20.90 -1.31
C LEU A 199 -13.28 21.21 -2.71
N LEU A 200 -13.57 20.34 -3.68
CA LEU A 200 -13.18 20.54 -5.09
C LEU A 200 -13.79 21.81 -5.67
N ASN A 201 -15.08 22.06 -5.42
CA ASN A 201 -15.76 23.28 -5.85
C ASN A 201 -15.14 24.54 -5.23
N ASP A 202 -14.77 24.49 -3.94
CA ASP A 202 -14.09 25.62 -3.28
C ASP A 202 -12.72 25.86 -3.92
N ILE A 203 -11.92 24.82 -4.13
CA ILE A 203 -10.59 24.94 -4.75
C ILE A 203 -10.73 25.54 -6.15
N GLU A 204 -11.67 25.07 -6.95
CA GLU A 204 -11.93 25.58 -8.31
C GLU A 204 -12.31 27.06 -8.28
N SER A 205 -13.20 27.44 -7.37
CA SER A 205 -13.62 28.84 -7.16
C SER A 205 -12.40 29.73 -6.80
N TYR A 206 -11.54 29.28 -5.90
CA TYR A 206 -10.33 30.03 -5.54
C TYR A 206 -9.33 30.12 -6.71
N LEU A 207 -9.17 29.05 -7.47
CA LEU A 207 -8.33 29.04 -8.66
C LEU A 207 -8.83 30.04 -9.72
N GLU A 208 -10.14 30.17 -9.89
CA GLU A 208 -10.75 31.12 -10.83
C GLU A 208 -10.54 32.57 -10.37
N VAL A 209 -10.77 32.88 -9.11
CA VAL A 209 -10.46 34.18 -8.50
C VAL A 209 -8.98 34.50 -8.67
N PHE A 210 -8.11 33.52 -8.49
CA PHE A 210 -6.67 33.69 -8.62
C PHE A 210 -6.23 33.98 -10.06
N ARG A 211 -6.82 33.32 -11.05
CA ARG A 211 -6.56 33.55 -12.49
C ARG A 211 -6.98 34.95 -12.95
N ASN A 212 -8.02 35.51 -12.36
CA ASN A 212 -8.56 36.83 -12.72
C ASN A 212 -7.84 38.01 -12.00
N ARG A 213 -6.83 37.74 -11.14
CA ARG A 213 -6.03 38.80 -10.51
C ARG A 213 -5.08 39.44 -11.51
N SER A 214 -4.73 40.74 -11.23
CA SER A 214 -3.70 41.45 -11.99
C SER A 214 -2.36 40.71 -11.98
N LEU A 215 -1.55 40.87 -13.01
CA LEU A 215 -0.21 40.26 -13.07
C LEU A 215 0.67 40.70 -11.91
N PRO A 216 1.56 39.83 -11.40
CA PRO A 216 2.49 40.16 -10.33
C PRO A 216 3.45 41.26 -10.76
N LYS A 217 3.73 42.20 -9.88
CA LYS A 217 4.60 43.35 -10.16
C LYS A 217 6.05 43.13 -9.72
N THR A 218 6.27 42.19 -8.80
CA THR A 218 7.61 41.86 -8.28
C THR A 218 7.92 40.38 -8.45
N ARG A 219 9.20 40.02 -8.45
CA ARG A 219 9.65 38.64 -8.48
C ARG A 219 9.12 37.84 -7.28
N GLU A 220 9.16 38.43 -6.11
CA GLU A 220 8.70 37.82 -4.85
C GLU A 220 7.18 37.51 -4.92
N GLU A 221 6.39 38.45 -5.43
CA GLU A 221 4.95 38.25 -5.65
C GLU A 221 4.69 37.12 -6.66
N PHE A 222 5.50 37.04 -7.72
CA PHE A 222 5.40 35.94 -8.70
C PHE A 222 5.70 34.59 -8.10
N GLU A 223 6.80 34.45 -7.33
CA GLU A 223 7.21 33.21 -6.68
C GLU A 223 6.17 32.76 -5.64
N THR A 224 5.63 33.66 -4.86
CA THR A 224 4.54 33.41 -3.89
C THR A 224 3.28 32.92 -4.58
N ARG A 225 2.86 33.58 -5.67
CA ARG A 225 1.67 33.18 -6.43
C ARG A 225 1.85 31.83 -7.13
N ALA A 226 3.04 31.54 -7.65
CA ALA A 226 3.34 30.25 -8.25
C ALA A 226 3.24 29.10 -7.22
N THR A 227 3.77 29.32 -6.02
CA THR A 227 3.67 28.36 -4.90
C THR A 227 2.23 28.14 -4.47
N LEU A 228 1.43 29.22 -4.36
CA LEU A 228 0.01 29.09 -4.02
C LEU A 228 -0.77 28.28 -5.08
N LEU A 229 -0.54 28.56 -6.35
CA LEU A 229 -1.18 27.82 -7.44
C LEU A 229 -0.82 26.33 -7.37
N GLN A 230 0.42 26.01 -7.03
CA GLN A 230 0.85 24.64 -6.86
C GLN A 230 0.18 23.99 -5.65
N LEU A 231 0.10 24.67 -4.50
CA LEU A 231 -0.58 24.17 -3.30
C LEU A 231 -2.06 23.86 -3.56
N PHE A 232 -2.77 24.71 -4.31
CA PHE A 232 -4.16 24.44 -4.69
C PHE A 232 -4.30 23.21 -5.58
N ARG A 233 -3.39 23.02 -6.53
CA ARG A 233 -3.39 21.83 -7.41
C ARG A 233 -3.03 20.54 -6.69
N GLU A 234 -2.21 20.62 -5.65
CA GLU A 234 -1.86 19.46 -4.83
C GLU A 234 -2.99 19.07 -3.86
N LEU A 235 -3.92 20.01 -3.55
CA LEU A 235 -5.12 19.74 -2.76
C LEU A 235 -6.28 19.17 -3.59
N GLU A 236 -6.32 19.43 -4.90
CA GLU A 236 -7.28 18.89 -5.86
C GLU A 236 -7.06 17.37 -6.06
#